data_ef4ad5457e7e076b723d8ba4c6a67028
#
_entry.id   ef4ad5457e7e076b723d8ba4c6a67028
#
_cell.length_a   1.000
_cell.length_b   1.000
_cell.length_c   1.000
_cell.angle_alpha   90.00
_cell.angle_beta   90.00
_cell.angle_gamma   90.00
#
_symmetry.space_group_name_H-M   'P 1'
#
loop_
_entity.id
_entity.type
_entity.pdbx_description
1 polymer ?
#
loop_
_entity_poly.entity_id
_entity_poly.type
_entity_poly.pdbx_seq_one_letter_code
_entity_poly.pdbx_strand_id
1 'polypeptide(L)'
;VIPATGRPLASLPPVVAKLPGIRYAITSNGAAVWDLGSDPLGAVYSRYANAAERQTSEPTCLLRRLMPVETARAAFDLFMEYPGGMGVFWNGYSVKDQASVDFAAARWARLHSTEARQPNDGRFLVVRDLGEWMSRHAHEVEKQCLFFAEQDQVPQALARFRAMPGVEVVQGSPENIEVTAAGVDKGEALLTLADRLGIPRECTLAV
;
A
#
# COMPACT_ATOMS: atom_id res chain seq x y z
N VAL A 1 -18.25 -2.13 -9.76
CA VAL A 1 -17.28 -1.10 -9.33
C VAL A 1 -16.08 -1.78 -8.68
N ILE A 2 -14.87 -1.32 -9.03
CA ILE A 2 -13.61 -1.85 -8.49
C ILE A 2 -12.81 -0.68 -7.92
N PRO A 3 -12.61 -0.60 -6.59
CA PRO A 3 -11.71 0.40 -6.02
C PRO A 3 -10.26 0.13 -6.45
N ALA A 4 -9.60 1.17 -6.98
CA ALA A 4 -8.20 1.15 -7.35
C ALA A 4 -7.42 2.21 -6.55
N THR A 5 -6.50 1.78 -5.70
CA THR A 5 -5.87 2.65 -4.70
C THR A 5 -4.39 2.38 -4.51
N GLY A 6 -3.65 3.41 -4.05
CA GLY A 6 -2.29 3.25 -3.55
C GLY A 6 -2.20 2.59 -2.16
N ARG A 7 -3.31 2.40 -1.45
CA ARG A 7 -3.34 1.81 -0.10
C ARG A 7 -3.17 0.29 -0.15
N PRO A 8 -2.65 -0.35 0.90
CA PRO A 8 -2.75 -1.81 1.05
C PRO A 8 -4.21 -2.19 1.42
N LEU A 9 -4.56 -3.46 1.31
CA LEU A 9 -5.93 -3.92 1.55
C LEU A 9 -6.44 -3.56 2.96
N ALA A 10 -5.64 -3.76 4.00
CA ALA A 10 -5.98 -3.39 5.38
C ALA A 10 -6.33 -1.90 5.56
N SER A 11 -5.88 -1.04 4.65
CA SER A 11 -6.16 0.40 4.69
C SER A 11 -7.26 0.84 3.73
N LEU A 12 -7.94 -0.09 3.05
CA LEU A 12 -9.14 0.24 2.28
C LEU A 12 -10.22 0.74 3.24
N PRO A 13 -10.80 1.93 3.00
CA PRO A 13 -11.83 2.45 3.90
C PRO A 13 -13.01 1.50 4.02
N PRO A 14 -13.48 1.15 5.24
CA PRO A 14 -14.62 0.25 5.42
C PRO A 14 -15.89 0.71 4.69
N VAL A 15 -16.08 2.01 4.53
CA VAL A 15 -17.21 2.57 3.77
C VAL A 15 -17.17 2.14 2.30
N VAL A 16 -15.97 2.04 1.70
CA VAL A 16 -15.80 1.57 0.32
C VAL A 16 -16.13 0.07 0.22
N ALA A 17 -15.64 -0.73 1.16
CA ALA A 17 -15.91 -2.17 1.19
C ALA A 17 -17.41 -2.50 1.39
N LYS A 18 -18.19 -1.57 1.97
CA LYS A 18 -19.65 -1.71 2.16
C LYS A 18 -20.47 -1.31 0.94
N LEU A 19 -19.88 -0.70 -0.10
CA LEU A 19 -20.63 -0.31 -1.28
C LEU A 19 -21.18 -1.55 -2.02
N PRO A 20 -22.44 -1.50 -2.50
CA PRO A 20 -23.02 -2.60 -3.24
C PRO A 20 -22.21 -2.95 -4.49
N GLY A 21 -22.02 -4.24 -4.73
CA GLY A 21 -21.34 -4.75 -5.93
C GLY A 21 -19.81 -4.66 -5.89
N ILE A 22 -19.19 -4.29 -4.77
CA ILE A 22 -17.75 -4.43 -4.58
C ILE A 22 -17.44 -5.92 -4.37
N ARG A 23 -16.62 -6.47 -5.24
CA ARG A 23 -16.07 -7.84 -5.13
C ARG A 23 -14.56 -7.88 -5.28
N TYR A 24 -14.01 -7.00 -6.10
CA TYR A 24 -12.57 -6.92 -6.38
C TYR A 24 -12.00 -5.62 -5.87
N ALA A 25 -10.71 -5.61 -5.53
CA ALA A 25 -9.95 -4.42 -5.20
C ALA A 25 -8.56 -4.46 -5.82
N ILE A 26 -8.13 -3.32 -6.37
CA ILE A 26 -6.77 -3.08 -6.84
C ILE A 26 -6.08 -2.22 -5.78
N THR A 27 -4.98 -2.71 -5.22
CA THR A 27 -4.27 -2.08 -4.10
C THR A 27 -2.79 -1.88 -4.40
N SER A 28 -2.07 -1.19 -3.52
CA SER A 28 -0.62 -1.00 -3.64
C SER A 28 -0.20 -0.44 -5.01
N ASN A 29 -0.95 0.56 -5.56
CA ASN A 29 -0.75 1.15 -6.89
C ASN A 29 -0.89 0.17 -8.07
N GLY A 30 -1.55 -0.97 -7.90
CA GLY A 30 -1.66 -2.03 -8.92
C GLY A 30 -0.77 -3.24 -8.65
N ALA A 31 0.06 -3.20 -7.61
CA ALA A 31 0.92 -4.33 -7.24
C ALA A 31 0.12 -5.54 -6.74
N ALA A 32 -1.09 -5.36 -6.23
CA ALA A 32 -1.94 -6.46 -5.81
C ALA A 32 -3.40 -6.28 -6.26
N VAL A 33 -4.02 -7.38 -6.70
CA VAL A 33 -5.44 -7.48 -7.05
C VAL A 33 -6.07 -8.58 -6.22
N TRP A 34 -7.20 -8.27 -5.58
CA TRP A 34 -7.88 -9.15 -4.63
C TRP A 34 -9.29 -9.47 -5.09
N ASP A 35 -9.71 -10.74 -4.95
CA ASP A 35 -11.11 -11.13 -4.87
C ASP A 35 -11.51 -11.15 -3.39
N LEU A 36 -12.42 -10.27 -3.02
CA LEU A 36 -12.91 -10.07 -1.66
C LEU A 36 -14.07 -11.01 -1.33
N GLY A 37 -14.51 -11.83 -2.29
CA GLY A 37 -15.61 -12.75 -2.13
C GLY A 37 -16.96 -12.06 -1.92
N SER A 38 -17.83 -12.71 -1.15
CA SER A 38 -19.18 -12.22 -0.83
C SER A 38 -19.23 -11.31 0.40
N ASP A 39 -18.13 -11.23 1.17
CA ASP A 39 -17.98 -10.36 2.33
C ASP A 39 -16.73 -9.46 2.19
N PRO A 40 -16.82 -8.39 1.39
CA PRO A 40 -15.67 -7.50 1.16
C PRO A 40 -15.18 -6.82 2.45
N LEU A 41 -16.07 -6.54 3.39
CA LEU A 41 -15.71 -5.91 4.65
C LEU A 41 -14.91 -6.86 5.55
N GLY A 42 -15.35 -8.12 5.67
CA GLY A 42 -14.61 -9.17 6.37
C GLY A 42 -13.24 -9.40 5.74
N ALA A 43 -13.16 -9.41 4.41
CA ALA A 43 -11.91 -9.52 3.67
C ALA A 43 -10.91 -8.37 3.99
N VAL A 44 -11.39 -7.14 4.13
CA VAL A 44 -10.56 -6.00 4.57
C VAL A 44 -10.10 -6.20 6.02
N TYR A 45 -11.01 -6.59 6.90
CA TYR A 45 -10.70 -6.80 8.32
C TYR A 45 -9.78 -8.00 8.57
N SER A 46 -9.73 -8.99 7.67
CA SER A 46 -8.78 -10.10 7.77
C SER A 46 -7.31 -9.64 7.75
N ARG A 47 -7.07 -8.43 7.25
CA ARG A 47 -5.74 -7.79 7.21
C ARG A 47 -5.49 -6.80 8.36
N TYR A 48 -6.33 -6.79 9.39
CA TYR A 48 -6.04 -6.02 10.60
C TYR A 48 -5.20 -6.85 11.58
N ALA A 49 -4.32 -6.21 12.31
CA ALA A 49 -3.45 -6.89 13.29
C ALA A 49 -4.23 -7.67 14.36
N ASN A 50 -5.48 -7.28 14.64
CA ASN A 50 -6.39 -7.95 15.57
C ASN A 50 -7.48 -8.77 14.85
N ALA A 51 -7.21 -9.26 13.65
CA ALA A 51 -8.17 -10.01 12.85
C ALA A 51 -8.69 -11.28 13.55
N ALA A 52 -7.84 -11.93 14.36
CA ALA A 52 -8.23 -13.13 15.11
C ALA A 52 -9.37 -12.90 16.11
N GLU A 53 -9.60 -11.65 16.53
CA GLU A 53 -10.70 -11.27 17.43
C GLU A 53 -12.03 -11.03 16.68
N ARG A 54 -12.02 -11.14 15.35
CA ARG A 54 -13.16 -10.80 14.48
C ARG A 54 -13.54 -12.00 13.61
N GLN A 55 -14.81 -12.12 13.31
CA GLN A 55 -15.25 -12.97 12.23
C GLN A 55 -14.89 -12.31 10.90
N THR A 56 -13.94 -12.90 10.17
CA THR A 56 -13.41 -12.34 8.93
C THR A 56 -13.46 -13.36 7.80
N SER A 57 -13.56 -12.86 6.58
CA SER A 57 -13.46 -13.65 5.35
C SER A 57 -12.06 -13.45 4.74
N GLU A 58 -11.39 -14.54 4.36
CA GLU A 58 -10.08 -14.43 3.71
C GLU A 58 -10.22 -14.06 2.23
N PRO A 59 -9.57 -12.97 1.77
CA PRO A 59 -9.56 -12.61 0.36
C PRO A 59 -8.59 -13.49 -0.42
N THR A 60 -8.89 -13.70 -1.70
CA THR A 60 -7.96 -14.37 -2.61
C THR A 60 -7.13 -13.35 -3.37
N CYS A 61 -5.81 -13.47 -3.29
CA CYS A 61 -4.92 -12.66 -4.12
C CYS A 61 -4.90 -13.22 -5.54
N LEU A 62 -5.43 -12.47 -6.51
CA LEU A 62 -5.52 -12.87 -7.91
C LEU A 62 -4.26 -12.50 -8.70
N LEU A 63 -3.63 -11.39 -8.36
CA LEU A 63 -2.41 -10.89 -8.96
C LEU A 63 -1.53 -10.28 -7.87
N ARG A 64 -0.23 -10.58 -7.92
CA ARG A 64 0.77 -9.91 -7.11
C ARG A 64 2.01 -9.65 -7.94
N ARG A 65 2.42 -8.40 -8.03
CA ARG A 65 3.64 -7.95 -8.69
C ARG A 65 4.59 -7.41 -7.62
N LEU A 66 5.58 -8.22 -7.29
CA LEU A 66 6.56 -7.91 -6.24
C LEU A 66 7.75 -7.15 -6.83
N MET A 67 8.36 -6.32 -6.00
CA MET A 67 9.64 -5.70 -6.33
C MET A 67 10.73 -6.77 -6.40
N PRO A 68 11.64 -6.72 -7.38
CA PRO A 68 12.85 -7.54 -7.32
C PRO A 68 13.61 -7.28 -6.01
N VAL A 69 14.18 -8.33 -5.40
CA VAL A 69 14.80 -8.26 -4.06
C VAL A 69 15.82 -7.12 -3.94
N GLU A 70 16.73 -7.03 -4.91
CA GLU A 70 17.79 -6.01 -4.90
C GLU A 70 17.22 -4.61 -5.09
N THR A 71 16.19 -4.46 -5.93
CA THR A 71 15.48 -3.20 -6.11
C THR A 71 14.74 -2.78 -4.84
N ALA A 72 14.08 -3.75 -4.17
CA ALA A 72 13.36 -3.48 -2.91
C ALA A 72 14.33 -3.04 -1.80
N ARG A 73 15.52 -3.67 -1.70
CA ARG A 73 16.56 -3.29 -0.74
C ARG A 73 17.14 -1.91 -1.05
N ALA A 74 17.54 -1.67 -2.31
CA ALA A 74 18.11 -0.39 -2.72
C ALA A 74 17.11 0.77 -2.51
N ALA A 75 15.83 0.56 -2.81
CA ALA A 75 14.79 1.56 -2.55
C ALA A 75 14.59 1.80 -1.06
N PHE A 76 14.62 0.75 -0.23
CA PHE A 76 14.53 0.87 1.22
C PHE A 76 15.70 1.65 1.79
N ASP A 77 16.93 1.30 1.42
CA ASP A 77 18.14 1.97 1.88
C ASP A 77 18.12 3.46 1.51
N LEU A 78 17.66 3.79 0.29
CA LEU A 78 17.51 5.17 -0.15
C LEU A 78 16.44 5.92 0.67
N PHE A 79 15.31 5.30 0.99
CA PHE A 79 14.29 5.91 1.86
C PHE A 79 14.83 6.19 3.26
N MET A 80 15.64 5.29 3.81
CA MET A 80 16.20 5.43 5.16
C MET A 80 17.23 6.56 5.31
N GLU A 81 17.66 7.18 4.21
CA GLU A 81 18.47 8.40 4.25
C GLU A 81 17.64 9.65 4.64
N TYR A 82 16.30 9.56 4.60
CA TYR A 82 15.42 10.70 4.82
C TYR A 82 14.58 10.50 6.09
N PRO A 83 14.42 11.56 6.92
CA PRO A 83 13.55 11.50 8.08
C PRO A 83 12.07 11.46 7.65
N GLY A 84 11.28 10.61 8.30
CA GLY A 84 9.86 10.50 7.99
C GLY A 84 9.20 9.25 8.52
N GLY A 85 7.97 8.99 8.06
CA GLY A 85 7.21 7.79 8.39
C GLY A 85 7.21 6.79 7.24
N MET A 86 7.97 5.71 7.40
CA MET A 86 8.10 4.63 6.41
C MET A 86 6.93 3.65 6.49
N GLY A 87 6.53 3.10 5.35
CA GLY A 87 5.62 1.98 5.24
C GLY A 87 6.07 1.04 4.12
N VAL A 88 6.20 -0.25 4.46
CA VAL A 88 6.43 -1.31 3.48
C VAL A 88 5.14 -2.10 3.31
N PHE A 89 4.72 -2.34 2.08
CA PHE A 89 3.47 -3.04 1.79
C PHE A 89 3.76 -4.49 1.44
N TRP A 90 3.12 -5.35 2.17
CA TRP A 90 3.33 -6.79 2.16
C TRP A 90 2.00 -7.52 2.37
N ASN A 91 1.61 -8.37 1.43
CA ASN A 91 0.42 -9.24 1.54
C ASN A 91 -0.87 -8.50 1.99
N GLY A 92 -1.09 -7.31 1.44
CA GLY A 92 -2.25 -6.48 1.80
C GLY A 92 -2.12 -5.71 3.11
N TYR A 93 -0.98 -5.82 3.81
CA TYR A 93 -0.66 -5.04 5.01
C TYR A 93 0.22 -3.82 4.69
N SER A 94 0.22 -2.86 5.61
CA SER A 94 1.30 -1.88 5.75
C SER A 94 2.14 -2.26 6.98
N VAL A 95 3.40 -2.61 6.76
CA VAL A 95 4.37 -2.93 7.82
C VAL A 95 5.11 -1.66 8.18
N LYS A 96 5.21 -1.37 9.48
CA LYS A 96 5.83 -0.17 10.04
C LYS A 96 6.59 -0.52 11.32
N ASP A 97 7.60 0.27 11.65
CA ASP A 97 8.10 0.33 13.02
C ASP A 97 7.28 1.31 13.87
N GLN A 98 7.52 1.33 15.17
CA GLN A 98 6.78 2.20 16.09
C GLN A 98 6.99 3.69 15.75
N ALA A 99 8.21 4.10 15.38
CA ALA A 99 8.52 5.48 15.02
C ALA A 99 7.68 5.95 13.81
N SER A 100 7.53 5.10 12.80
CA SER A 100 6.70 5.37 11.63
C SER A 100 5.20 5.42 11.95
N VAL A 101 4.74 4.63 12.92
CA VAL A 101 3.34 4.69 13.42
C VAL A 101 3.10 6.02 14.14
N ASP A 102 4.02 6.42 15.02
CA ASP A 102 3.92 7.67 15.78
C ASP A 102 3.98 8.89 14.84
N PHE A 103 4.86 8.85 13.85
CA PHE A 103 4.90 9.86 12.79
C PHE A 103 3.57 9.97 12.03
N ALA A 104 2.98 8.84 11.64
CA ALA A 104 1.70 8.83 10.95
C ALA A 104 0.56 9.39 11.81
N ALA A 105 0.57 9.10 13.12
CA ALA A 105 -0.40 9.65 14.08
C ALA A 105 -0.24 11.16 14.24
N ALA A 106 0.99 11.65 14.43
CA ALA A 106 1.29 13.08 14.54
C ALA A 106 0.90 13.83 13.25
N ARG A 107 1.23 13.27 12.08
CA ARG A 107 0.83 13.82 10.78
C ARG A 107 -0.69 13.91 10.66
N TRP A 108 -1.40 12.85 11.05
CA TRP A 108 -2.86 12.85 11.03
C TRP A 108 -3.45 13.94 11.91
N ALA A 109 -2.97 14.07 13.15
CA ALA A 109 -3.43 15.10 14.08
C ALA A 109 -3.21 16.53 13.53
N ARG A 110 -2.09 16.77 12.83
CA ARG A 110 -1.80 18.05 12.17
C ARG A 110 -2.80 18.38 11.05
N LEU A 111 -3.22 17.37 10.28
CA LEU A 111 -4.10 17.57 9.12
C LEU A 111 -5.59 17.56 9.46
N HIS A 112 -5.97 16.97 10.59
CA HIS A 112 -7.36 16.76 11.00
C HIS A 112 -7.54 17.19 12.45
N SER A 113 -7.60 18.48 12.68
CA SER A 113 -7.55 19.14 14.01
C SER A 113 -8.64 18.76 15.00
N THR A 114 -9.62 17.93 14.65
CA THR A 114 -10.80 17.63 15.48
C THR A 114 -10.98 16.16 15.87
N GLU A 115 -10.21 15.23 15.30
CA GLU A 115 -10.36 13.81 15.60
C GLU A 115 -9.02 13.19 16.00
N ALA A 116 -8.91 12.84 17.30
CA ALA A 116 -7.80 12.02 17.77
C ALA A 116 -7.91 10.62 17.15
N ARG A 117 -7.04 10.32 16.19
CA ARG A 117 -6.92 8.97 15.65
C ARG A 117 -6.07 8.14 16.60
N GLN A 118 -6.51 6.92 16.89
CA GLN A 118 -5.64 5.95 17.58
C GLN A 118 -4.38 5.76 16.75
N PRO A 119 -3.19 5.75 17.36
CA PRO A 119 -1.91 5.58 16.65
C PRO A 119 -1.87 4.32 15.79
N ASN A 120 -2.45 3.23 16.29
CA ASN A 120 -2.66 2.00 15.54
C ASN A 120 -4.06 1.45 15.80
N ASP A 121 -4.92 1.52 14.79
CA ASP A 121 -6.28 0.97 14.81
C ASP A 121 -6.35 -0.48 14.24
N GLY A 122 -5.22 -1.17 14.24
CA GLY A 122 -5.09 -2.53 13.70
C GLY A 122 -4.72 -2.60 12.22
N ARG A 123 -4.70 -1.48 11.51
CA ARG A 123 -4.40 -1.44 10.06
C ARG A 123 -2.92 -1.56 9.71
N PHE A 124 -2.02 -1.46 10.70
CA PHE A 124 -0.60 -1.60 10.51
C PHE A 124 -0.08 -2.84 11.24
N LEU A 125 0.79 -3.59 10.60
CA LEU A 125 1.63 -4.56 11.28
C LEU A 125 2.84 -3.81 11.83
N VAL A 126 2.94 -3.76 13.17
CA VAL A 126 4.05 -3.08 13.82
C VAL A 126 5.15 -4.08 14.10
N VAL A 127 6.35 -3.80 13.62
CA VAL A 127 7.55 -4.58 13.84
C VAL A 127 8.54 -3.81 14.71
N ARG A 128 9.42 -4.52 15.37
CA ARG A 128 10.43 -3.91 16.26
C ARG A 128 11.44 -3.07 15.47
N ASP A 129 11.90 -3.62 14.35
CA ASP A 129 12.92 -3.05 13.48
C ASP A 129 12.54 -3.32 12.03
N LEU A 130 12.30 -2.26 11.26
CA LEU A 130 11.87 -2.38 9.89
C LEU A 130 13.01 -2.83 8.97
N GLY A 131 14.26 -2.47 9.27
CA GLY A 131 15.45 -2.94 8.55
C GLY A 131 15.68 -4.43 8.72
N GLU A 132 15.59 -4.94 9.96
CA GLU A 132 15.65 -6.37 10.25
C GLU A 132 14.51 -7.12 9.55
N TRP A 133 13.30 -6.56 9.54
CA TRP A 133 12.17 -7.14 8.84
C TRP A 133 12.43 -7.18 7.32
N MET A 134 12.90 -6.08 6.72
CA MET A 134 13.25 -6.00 5.30
C MET A 134 14.32 -7.00 4.89
N SER A 135 15.32 -7.26 5.74
CA SER A 135 16.38 -8.24 5.44
C SER A 135 15.84 -9.64 5.15
N ARG A 136 14.70 -10.00 5.77
CA ARG A 136 14.04 -11.30 5.62
C ARG A 136 12.94 -11.32 4.56
N HIS A 137 12.25 -10.19 4.32
CA HIS A 137 11.02 -10.12 3.54
C HIS A 137 11.13 -9.29 2.25
N ALA A 138 12.34 -8.85 1.85
CA ALA A 138 12.53 -8.05 0.64
C ALA A 138 11.97 -8.72 -0.64
N HIS A 139 11.88 -10.06 -0.66
CA HIS A 139 11.34 -10.84 -1.77
C HIS A 139 9.80 -10.87 -1.86
N GLU A 140 9.12 -10.25 -0.89
CA GLU A 140 7.64 -10.21 -0.82
C GLU A 140 7.08 -8.79 -0.85
N VAL A 141 7.92 -7.79 -1.12
CA VAL A 141 7.51 -6.38 -1.08
C VAL A 141 6.71 -6.00 -2.31
N GLU A 142 5.50 -5.49 -2.09
CA GLU A 142 4.61 -4.96 -3.13
C GLU A 142 4.93 -3.49 -3.45
N LYS A 143 5.16 -2.69 -2.40
CA LYS A 143 5.36 -1.24 -2.49
C LYS A 143 6.11 -0.74 -1.27
N GLN A 144 6.83 0.35 -1.43
CA GLN A 144 7.39 1.13 -0.35
C GLN A 144 6.89 2.58 -0.42
N CYS A 145 6.77 3.24 0.72
CA CYS A 145 6.27 4.61 0.80
C CYS A 145 6.90 5.32 2.00
N LEU A 146 7.41 6.51 1.77
CA LEU A 146 7.84 7.42 2.84
C LEU A 146 6.98 8.69 2.81
N PHE A 147 6.48 9.09 3.96
CA PHE A 147 6.01 10.45 4.21
C PHE A 147 7.15 11.22 4.86
N PHE A 148 7.67 12.19 4.16
CA PHE A 148 8.84 12.98 4.57
C PHE A 148 8.49 13.92 5.73
N ALA A 149 9.39 14.03 6.69
CA ALA A 149 9.29 15.04 7.74
C ALA A 149 9.58 16.44 7.19
N GLU A 150 10.54 16.54 6.27
CA GLU A 150 11.02 17.77 5.65
C GLU A 150 10.63 17.79 4.17
N GLN A 151 9.67 18.65 3.80
CA GLN A 151 9.13 18.71 2.43
C GLN A 151 10.14 19.20 1.39
N ASP A 152 11.10 20.00 1.79
CA ASP A 152 12.18 20.51 0.90
C ASP A 152 13.12 19.42 0.41
N GLN A 153 13.16 18.26 1.08
CA GLN A 153 13.94 17.09 0.64
C GLN A 153 13.25 16.28 -0.45
N VAL A 154 11.93 16.41 -0.62
CA VAL A 154 11.15 15.60 -1.57
C VAL A 154 11.64 15.75 -3.03
N PRO A 155 11.92 16.95 -3.57
CA PRO A 155 12.39 17.08 -4.95
C PRO A 155 13.70 16.34 -5.22
N GLN A 156 14.65 16.42 -4.29
CA GLN A 156 15.92 15.71 -4.42
C GLN A 156 15.72 14.20 -4.34
N ALA A 157 14.97 13.72 -3.36
CA ALA A 157 14.65 12.31 -3.22
C ALA A 157 13.92 11.76 -4.46
N LEU A 158 12.94 12.50 -4.97
CA LEU A 158 12.18 12.13 -6.16
C LEU A 158 13.06 11.98 -7.40
N ALA A 159 14.02 12.88 -7.58
CA ALA A 159 15.00 12.78 -8.67
C ALA A 159 15.87 11.51 -8.55
N ARG A 160 16.32 11.17 -7.34
CA ARG A 160 17.10 9.95 -7.07
C ARG A 160 16.29 8.68 -7.32
N PHE A 161 15.04 8.61 -6.85
CA PHE A 161 14.17 7.46 -7.11
C PHE A 161 13.84 7.28 -8.59
N ARG A 162 13.59 8.39 -9.32
CA ARG A 162 13.34 8.33 -10.77
C ARG A 162 14.54 7.88 -11.58
N ALA A 163 15.75 8.08 -11.06
CA ALA A 163 16.99 7.59 -11.67
C ALA A 163 17.27 6.10 -11.33
N MET A 164 16.55 5.51 -10.37
CA MET A 164 16.75 4.13 -9.97
C MET A 164 16.13 3.19 -11.01
N PRO A 165 16.88 2.20 -11.55
CA PRO A 165 16.33 1.25 -12.50
C PRO A 165 15.37 0.26 -11.81
N GLY A 166 14.37 -0.20 -12.55
CA GLY A 166 13.47 -1.26 -12.09
C GLY A 166 12.35 -0.81 -11.15
N VAL A 167 12.14 0.49 -11.00
CA VAL A 167 11.07 1.06 -10.17
C VAL A 167 10.09 1.90 -10.99
N GLU A 168 8.85 1.93 -10.51
CA GLU A 168 7.85 2.94 -10.83
C GLU A 168 7.70 3.87 -9.63
N VAL A 169 7.72 5.19 -9.86
CA VAL A 169 7.72 6.19 -8.79
C VAL A 169 6.49 7.07 -8.91
N VAL A 170 5.69 7.10 -7.84
CA VAL A 170 4.48 7.92 -7.75
C VAL A 170 4.59 8.87 -6.57
N GLN A 171 4.15 10.10 -6.78
CA GLN A 171 3.97 11.09 -5.73
C GLN A 171 2.46 11.30 -5.48
N GLY A 172 1.94 10.71 -4.39
CA GLY A 172 0.52 10.78 -4.05
C GLY A 172 0.13 12.06 -3.30
N SER A 173 1.11 12.76 -2.73
CA SER A 173 0.96 14.07 -2.07
C SER A 173 2.30 14.83 -2.12
N PRO A 174 2.31 16.15 -1.84
CA PRO A 174 3.57 16.90 -1.77
C PRO A 174 4.59 16.36 -0.75
N GLU A 175 4.13 15.59 0.22
CA GLU A 175 4.92 15.10 1.35
C GLU A 175 5.36 13.65 1.19
N ASN A 176 4.98 12.92 0.10
CA ASN A 176 5.33 11.50 0.00
C ASN A 176 5.91 11.09 -1.35
N ILE A 177 6.65 10.01 -1.30
CA ILE A 177 7.09 9.25 -2.47
C ILE A 177 6.68 7.79 -2.25
N GLU A 178 6.16 7.18 -3.30
CA GLU A 178 5.74 5.79 -3.35
C GLU A 178 6.50 5.08 -4.48
N VAL A 179 7.01 3.88 -4.20
CA VAL A 179 7.83 3.11 -5.12
C VAL A 179 7.31 1.69 -5.24
N THR A 180 7.08 1.23 -6.46
CA THR A 180 6.71 -0.13 -6.82
C THR A 180 7.70 -0.70 -7.84
N ALA A 181 7.56 -1.95 -8.25
CA ALA A 181 8.31 -2.49 -9.38
C ALA A 181 7.95 -1.74 -10.67
N ALA A 182 8.91 -1.65 -11.60
CA ALA A 182 8.68 -1.03 -12.91
C ALA A 182 7.49 -1.67 -13.64
N GLY A 183 6.68 -0.83 -14.31
CA GLY A 183 5.48 -1.23 -15.04
C GLY A 183 4.31 -1.64 -14.15
N VAL A 184 4.38 -1.39 -12.85
CA VAL A 184 3.25 -1.59 -11.94
C VAL A 184 2.41 -0.33 -11.89
N ASP A 185 1.20 -0.39 -12.41
CA ASP A 185 0.21 0.69 -12.32
C ASP A 185 -1.22 0.13 -12.21
N LYS A 186 -2.15 1.00 -11.81
CA LYS A 186 -3.55 0.62 -11.57
C LYS A 186 -4.29 0.28 -12.86
N GLY A 187 -3.91 0.90 -13.99
CA GLY A 187 -4.51 0.65 -15.30
C GLY A 187 -4.17 -0.74 -15.81
N GLU A 188 -2.89 -1.11 -15.78
CA GLU A 188 -2.43 -2.45 -16.14
C GLU A 188 -3.02 -3.53 -15.24
N ALA A 189 -3.16 -3.26 -13.94
CA ALA A 189 -3.82 -4.17 -13.02
C ALA A 189 -5.31 -4.35 -13.34
N LEU A 190 -6.01 -3.26 -13.73
CA LEU A 190 -7.41 -3.31 -14.16
C LEU A 190 -7.57 -4.14 -15.43
N LEU A 191 -6.73 -3.91 -16.45
CA LEU A 191 -6.78 -4.65 -17.71
C LEU A 191 -6.47 -6.14 -17.48
N THR A 192 -5.47 -6.46 -16.68
CA THR A 192 -5.15 -7.84 -16.30
C THR A 192 -6.33 -8.52 -15.59
N LEU A 193 -7.03 -7.82 -14.72
CA LEU A 193 -8.24 -8.33 -14.06
C LEU A 193 -9.39 -8.50 -15.07
N ALA A 194 -9.59 -7.55 -15.98
CA ALA A 194 -10.62 -7.63 -17.01
C ALA A 194 -10.41 -8.86 -17.91
N ASP A 195 -9.19 -9.06 -18.39
CA ASP A 195 -8.82 -10.23 -19.20
C ASP A 195 -9.11 -11.55 -18.46
N ARG A 196 -8.75 -11.62 -17.18
CA ARG A 196 -9.02 -12.80 -16.33
C ARG A 196 -10.51 -13.08 -16.15
N LEU A 197 -11.33 -12.05 -16.17
CA LEU A 197 -12.79 -12.13 -16.05
C LEU A 197 -13.50 -12.27 -17.40
N GLY A 198 -12.77 -12.29 -18.51
CA GLY A 198 -13.34 -12.32 -19.87
C GLY A 198 -14.08 -11.03 -20.25
N ILE A 199 -13.68 -9.89 -19.67
CA ILE A 199 -14.27 -8.56 -19.92
C ILE A 199 -13.43 -7.85 -20.98
N PRO A 200 -13.99 -7.52 -22.16
CA PRO A 200 -13.27 -6.77 -23.19
C PRO A 200 -12.77 -5.40 -22.68
N ARG A 201 -11.62 -4.98 -23.19
CA ARG A 201 -11.00 -3.70 -22.79
C ARG A 201 -11.93 -2.50 -22.97
N GLU A 202 -12.67 -2.47 -24.06
CA GLU A 202 -13.65 -1.42 -24.38
C GLU A 202 -14.84 -1.36 -23.42
N CYS A 203 -15.02 -2.40 -22.59
CA CYS A 203 -16.02 -2.45 -21.51
C CYS A 203 -15.45 -2.02 -20.15
N THR A 204 -14.21 -1.51 -20.11
CA THR A 204 -13.59 -0.99 -18.90
C THR A 204 -13.54 0.53 -18.92
N LEU A 205 -13.80 1.16 -17.75
CA LEU A 205 -13.73 2.61 -17.58
C LEU A 205 -13.02 2.91 -16.25
N ALA A 206 -12.04 3.80 -16.29
CA ALA A 206 -11.41 4.38 -15.13
C ALA A 206 -11.83 5.85 -14.97
N VAL A 207 -12.13 6.29 -13.75
CA VAL A 207 -12.50 7.65 -13.37
C VAL A 207 -11.62 8.15 -12.22
#